data_6aad7ad77309ef1bfc1d44b3a2ddf37d
#
_entry.id   6aad7ad77309ef1bfc1d44b3a2ddf37d
#
_cell.length_a   1.000
_cell.length_b   1.000
_cell.length_c   1.000
_cell.angle_alpha   90.00
_cell.angle_beta   90.00
_cell.angle_gamma   90.00
#
_symmetry.space_group_name_H-M   'P 1'
#
loop_
_entity.id
_entity.type
_entity.pdbx_description
1 polymer ?
#
loop_
_entity_poly.entity_id
_entity_poly.type
_entity_poly.pdbx_seq_one_letter_code
_entity_poly.pdbx_strand_id
1 'polypeptide(L)'
;MFAVADGMGGHEAGEIASSICVRTLGDSRLVGEHLPEVPAAEIEELLAKADRQIREATGGRAGTTLTGAVLVQEESRPYWLVFNVGDSRTYRLSNGALEQITVDHSEVQELVDLGQITPDEALVHPRRHVVTRALGTGNDTNADFWLIPVEPGDRLMVCSDGLTGEVSDGHIFQILSSVSNPQDACAALVQAALRAGGRDNVTVLVIDAHSGSANPDSGAITLPGLASPNSAGSTQAIDAAEPAENGQ
;
A
#
# COMPACT_ATOMS: atom_id res chain seq x y z
N MET A 1 -8.55 -0.59 -3.76
CA MET A 1 -7.42 -1.45 -3.29
C MET A 1 -6.21 -0.57 -3.03
N PHE A 2 -5.48 -0.83 -1.96
CA PHE A 2 -4.23 -0.17 -1.57
C PHE A 2 -3.22 -1.27 -1.27
N ALA A 3 -2.01 -1.21 -1.81
CA ALA A 3 -1.02 -2.24 -1.58
C ALA A 3 0.41 -1.70 -1.71
N VAL A 4 1.32 -2.29 -0.95
CA VAL A 4 2.76 -2.08 -1.01
C VAL A 4 3.42 -3.42 -1.28
N ALA A 5 4.35 -3.43 -2.23
CA ALA A 5 5.18 -4.57 -2.58
C ALA A 5 6.65 -4.17 -2.45
N ASP A 6 7.41 -4.92 -1.67
CA ASP A 6 8.84 -4.70 -1.45
C ASP A 6 9.65 -5.81 -2.11
N GLY A 7 10.47 -5.43 -3.09
CA GLY A 7 11.18 -6.36 -3.95
C GLY A 7 12.54 -6.76 -3.41
N MET A 8 12.82 -8.07 -3.33
CA MET A 8 14.06 -8.65 -2.84
C MET A 8 14.77 -9.49 -3.91
N GLY A 9 16.09 -9.70 -3.77
CA GLY A 9 16.88 -10.53 -4.70
C GLY A 9 17.89 -9.74 -5.55
N GLY A 10 18.33 -8.58 -5.05
CA GLY A 10 19.22 -7.63 -5.74
C GLY A 10 18.42 -6.54 -6.45
N HIS A 11 19.01 -5.32 -6.57
CA HIS A 11 18.30 -4.11 -6.96
C HIS A 11 17.39 -4.27 -8.19
N GLU A 12 17.94 -4.68 -9.32
CA GLU A 12 17.21 -4.79 -10.59
C GLU A 12 16.16 -5.91 -10.57
N ALA A 13 16.46 -7.06 -9.99
CA ALA A 13 15.56 -8.20 -9.98
C ALA A 13 14.42 -8.02 -8.97
N GLY A 14 14.68 -7.36 -7.82
CA GLY A 14 13.65 -6.99 -6.85
C GLY A 14 12.66 -5.98 -7.41
N GLU A 15 13.15 -4.93 -8.12
CA GLU A 15 12.29 -3.95 -8.79
C GLU A 15 11.37 -4.61 -9.83
N ILE A 16 11.86 -5.59 -10.59
CA ILE A 16 11.06 -6.36 -11.53
C ILE A 16 9.97 -7.13 -10.79
N ALA A 17 10.31 -7.79 -9.68
CA ALA A 17 9.37 -8.60 -8.91
C ALA A 17 8.23 -7.75 -8.33
N SER A 18 8.56 -6.67 -7.62
CA SER A 18 7.55 -5.76 -7.05
C SER A 18 6.71 -5.07 -8.11
N SER A 19 7.31 -4.66 -9.25
CA SER A 19 6.59 -4.06 -10.38
C SER A 19 5.58 -5.02 -11.01
N ILE A 20 5.94 -6.30 -11.23
CA ILE A 20 5.02 -7.32 -11.75
C ILE A 20 3.86 -7.52 -10.78
N CYS A 21 4.14 -7.62 -9.48
CA CYS A 21 3.13 -7.80 -8.44
C CYS A 21 2.11 -6.66 -8.47
N VAL A 22 2.56 -5.41 -8.36
CA VAL A 22 1.69 -4.23 -8.37
C VAL A 22 0.87 -4.10 -9.65
N ARG A 23 1.46 -4.37 -10.82
CA ARG A 23 0.73 -4.35 -12.10
C ARG A 23 -0.34 -5.43 -12.16
N THR A 24 -0.02 -6.66 -11.73
CA THR A 24 -0.99 -7.76 -11.75
C THR A 24 -2.22 -7.46 -10.90
N LEU A 25 -2.03 -6.82 -9.72
CA LEU A 25 -3.12 -6.36 -8.88
C LEU A 25 -3.86 -5.16 -9.48
N GLY A 26 -3.11 -4.19 -10.04
CA GLY A 26 -3.67 -2.97 -10.63
C GLY A 26 -4.54 -3.24 -11.86
N ASP A 27 -4.25 -4.28 -12.63
CA ASP A 27 -5.03 -4.69 -13.80
C ASP A 27 -6.28 -5.51 -13.43
N SER A 28 -6.52 -5.75 -12.16
CA SER A 28 -7.67 -6.52 -11.68
C SER A 28 -8.93 -5.66 -11.59
N ARG A 29 -10.10 -6.32 -11.66
CA ARG A 29 -11.40 -5.68 -11.42
C ARG A 29 -11.64 -5.25 -9.96
N LEU A 30 -10.76 -5.65 -9.03
CA LEU A 30 -10.78 -5.20 -7.64
C LEU A 30 -10.39 -3.71 -7.51
N VAL A 31 -9.83 -3.13 -8.58
CA VAL A 31 -9.57 -1.70 -8.71
C VAL A 31 -10.71 -1.09 -9.52
N GLY A 32 -11.80 -0.67 -8.87
CA GLY A 32 -12.97 -0.14 -9.54
C GLY A 32 -13.88 0.68 -8.61
N GLU A 33 -14.96 1.23 -9.18
CA GLU A 33 -15.91 2.10 -8.47
C GLU A 33 -16.89 1.34 -7.56
N HIS A 34 -17.05 0.02 -7.76
CA HIS A 34 -17.96 -0.80 -6.98
C HIS A 34 -17.20 -1.56 -5.90
N LEU A 35 -17.73 -1.53 -4.68
CA LEU A 35 -17.19 -2.33 -3.59
C LEU A 35 -17.48 -3.82 -3.87
N PRO A 36 -16.45 -4.68 -3.98
CA PRO A 36 -16.67 -6.10 -4.16
C PRO A 36 -17.24 -6.72 -2.87
N GLU A 37 -17.97 -7.82 -3.01
CA GLU A 37 -18.15 -8.76 -1.91
C GLU A 37 -16.79 -9.39 -1.59
N VAL A 38 -16.60 -9.95 -0.39
CA VAL A 38 -15.27 -10.39 0.09
C VAL A 38 -14.50 -11.22 -0.95
N PRO A 39 -13.47 -10.65 -1.63
CA PRO A 39 -12.83 -11.26 -2.80
C PRO A 39 -11.57 -12.05 -2.43
N ALA A 40 -11.49 -12.71 -1.28
CA ALA A 40 -10.27 -13.40 -0.84
C ALA A 40 -9.76 -14.40 -1.89
N ALA A 41 -10.65 -15.23 -2.44
CA ALA A 41 -10.26 -16.20 -3.48
C ALA A 41 -9.74 -15.52 -4.76
N GLU A 42 -10.32 -14.36 -5.15
CA GLU A 42 -9.84 -13.61 -6.30
C GLU A 42 -8.45 -13.01 -6.04
N ILE A 43 -8.18 -12.55 -4.81
CA ILE A 43 -6.85 -12.09 -4.41
C ILE A 43 -5.86 -13.25 -4.49
N GLU A 44 -6.19 -14.43 -3.95
CA GLU A 44 -5.33 -15.62 -4.04
C GLU A 44 -4.98 -15.99 -5.50
N GLU A 45 -5.96 -15.95 -6.42
CA GLU A 45 -5.73 -16.18 -7.86
C GLU A 45 -4.77 -15.14 -8.45
N LEU A 46 -4.91 -13.87 -8.07
CA LEU A 46 -4.02 -12.80 -8.51
C LEU A 46 -2.60 -12.97 -7.96
N LEU A 47 -2.47 -13.38 -6.69
CA LEU A 47 -1.17 -13.66 -6.07
C LEU A 47 -0.48 -14.86 -6.75
N ALA A 48 -1.21 -15.94 -7.02
CA ALA A 48 -0.68 -17.08 -7.75
C ALA A 48 -0.28 -16.73 -9.18
N LYS A 49 -1.00 -15.80 -9.84
CA LYS A 49 -0.62 -15.27 -11.15
C LYS A 49 0.65 -14.43 -11.06
N ALA A 50 0.74 -13.53 -10.09
CA ALA A 50 1.92 -12.68 -9.86
C ALA A 50 3.15 -13.54 -9.56
N ASP A 51 3.03 -14.53 -8.68
CA ASP A 51 4.10 -15.46 -8.32
C ASP A 51 4.68 -16.16 -9.58
N ARG A 52 3.80 -16.71 -10.44
CA ARG A 52 4.26 -17.34 -11.69
C ARG A 52 4.99 -16.37 -12.60
N GLN A 53 4.44 -15.17 -12.81
CA GLN A 53 5.04 -14.15 -13.67
C GLN A 53 6.40 -13.67 -13.14
N ILE A 54 6.54 -13.49 -11.83
CA ILE A 54 7.81 -13.11 -11.20
C ILE A 54 8.84 -14.21 -11.43
N ARG A 55 8.49 -15.49 -11.18
CA ARG A 55 9.40 -16.61 -11.39
C ARG A 55 9.83 -16.75 -12.85
N GLU A 56 8.92 -16.57 -13.78
CA GLU A 56 9.24 -16.60 -15.23
C GLU A 56 10.18 -15.45 -15.62
N ALA A 57 9.93 -14.23 -15.12
CA ALA A 57 10.74 -13.06 -15.46
C ALA A 57 12.13 -13.06 -14.80
N THR A 58 12.24 -13.60 -13.58
CA THR A 58 13.48 -13.51 -12.79
C THR A 58 14.26 -14.83 -12.72
N GLY A 59 13.69 -15.92 -13.26
CA GLY A 59 14.26 -17.27 -13.12
C GLY A 59 14.30 -17.76 -11.68
N GLY A 60 13.37 -17.30 -10.83
CA GLY A 60 13.28 -17.65 -9.40
C GLY A 60 14.36 -17.05 -8.53
N ARG A 61 15.08 -16.01 -9.00
CA ARG A 61 16.19 -15.36 -8.27
C ARG A 61 15.75 -14.11 -7.51
N ALA A 62 14.50 -13.72 -7.64
CA ALA A 62 13.94 -12.57 -6.94
C ALA A 62 12.52 -12.88 -6.48
N GLY A 63 12.09 -12.17 -5.47
CA GLY A 63 10.74 -12.21 -4.94
C GLY A 63 10.28 -10.83 -4.51
N THR A 64 9.09 -10.78 -3.99
CA THR A 64 8.54 -9.56 -3.38
C THR A 64 7.63 -9.91 -2.22
N THR A 65 7.65 -9.08 -1.18
CA THR A 65 6.56 -9.05 -0.21
C THR A 65 5.32 -8.45 -0.85
N LEU A 66 4.20 -8.56 -0.18
CA LEU A 66 2.98 -7.83 -0.50
C LEU A 66 2.13 -7.67 0.74
N THR A 67 1.76 -6.45 1.06
CA THR A 67 0.76 -6.14 2.09
C THR A 67 -0.24 -5.13 1.55
N GLY A 68 -1.49 -5.18 2.02
CA GLY A 68 -2.48 -4.24 1.54
C GLY A 68 -3.87 -4.44 2.10
N ALA A 69 -4.79 -3.61 1.61
CA ALA A 69 -6.20 -3.64 1.98
C ALA A 69 -7.11 -3.36 0.78
N VAL A 70 -8.23 -4.04 0.74
CA VAL A 70 -9.35 -3.76 -0.16
C VAL A 70 -10.54 -3.33 0.68
N LEU A 71 -11.19 -2.23 0.27
CA LEU A 71 -12.49 -1.87 0.83
C LEU A 71 -13.55 -2.79 0.21
N VAL A 72 -14.23 -3.54 1.03
CA VAL A 72 -15.23 -4.53 0.63
C VAL A 72 -16.55 -4.27 1.34
N GLN A 73 -17.62 -4.91 0.87
CA GLN A 73 -18.93 -4.85 1.49
C GLN A 73 -19.37 -6.25 1.91
N GLU A 74 -19.79 -6.41 3.16
CA GLU A 74 -20.42 -7.60 3.67
C GLU A 74 -21.69 -7.21 4.43
N GLU A 75 -22.81 -7.85 4.13
CA GLU A 75 -24.12 -7.55 4.73
C GLU A 75 -24.46 -6.04 4.75
N SER A 76 -24.12 -5.32 3.66
CA SER A 76 -24.32 -3.88 3.51
C SER A 76 -23.47 -3.00 4.45
N ARG A 77 -22.43 -3.54 5.06
CA ARG A 77 -21.46 -2.81 5.88
C ARG A 77 -20.09 -2.80 5.21
N PRO A 78 -19.34 -1.69 5.31
CA PRO A 78 -17.98 -1.63 4.78
C PRO A 78 -17.00 -2.33 5.71
N TYR A 79 -16.07 -3.08 5.10
CA TYR A 79 -14.95 -3.73 5.77
C TYR A 79 -13.65 -3.48 5.03
N TRP A 80 -12.55 -3.50 5.75
CA TRP A 80 -11.23 -3.66 5.19
C TRP A 80 -10.91 -5.16 5.13
N LEU A 81 -10.70 -5.70 3.93
CA LEU A 81 -10.06 -6.99 3.75
C LEU A 81 -8.57 -6.72 3.61
N VAL A 82 -7.84 -6.93 4.70
CA VAL A 82 -6.38 -6.82 4.75
C VAL A 82 -5.77 -8.14 4.33
N PHE A 83 -4.68 -8.10 3.58
CA PHE A 83 -3.95 -9.28 3.14
C PHE A 83 -2.44 -9.06 3.27
N ASN A 84 -1.68 -10.15 3.52
CA ASN A 84 -0.23 -10.08 3.73
C ASN A 84 0.51 -11.32 3.21
N VAL A 85 1.65 -11.09 2.56
CA VAL A 85 2.72 -12.06 2.25
C VAL A 85 4.05 -11.37 2.51
N GLY A 86 4.81 -11.79 3.51
CA GLY A 86 6.10 -11.19 3.87
C GLY A 86 6.06 -10.40 5.17
N ASP A 87 7.00 -9.50 5.35
CA ASP A 87 7.24 -8.68 6.54
C ASP A 87 6.96 -7.18 6.35
N SER A 88 6.41 -6.80 5.20
CA SER A 88 5.72 -5.53 5.03
C SER A 88 4.44 -5.53 5.86
N ARG A 89 4.03 -4.37 6.38
CA ARG A 89 2.99 -4.31 7.41
C ARG A 89 1.82 -3.40 7.07
N THR A 90 0.64 -3.78 7.57
CA THR A 90 -0.55 -2.92 7.61
C THR A 90 -0.93 -2.66 9.06
N TYR A 91 -1.05 -1.38 9.40
CA TYR A 91 -1.48 -0.89 10.72
C TYR A 91 -2.84 -0.20 10.61
N ARG A 92 -3.59 -0.21 11.72
CA ARG A 92 -4.81 0.58 11.90
C ARG A 92 -4.66 1.49 13.11
N LEU A 93 -4.91 2.77 12.92
CA LEU A 93 -5.13 3.72 14.00
C LEU A 93 -6.65 3.93 14.13
N SER A 94 -7.21 3.51 15.26
CA SER A 94 -8.62 3.61 15.57
C SER A 94 -8.80 3.95 17.05
N ASN A 95 -9.74 4.84 17.37
CA ASN A 95 -10.05 5.23 18.75
C ASN A 95 -8.82 5.62 19.60
N GLY A 96 -7.80 6.21 18.97
CA GLY A 96 -6.57 6.64 19.65
C GLY A 96 -5.59 5.52 19.98
N ALA A 97 -5.75 4.32 19.39
CA ALA A 97 -4.82 3.20 19.52
C ALA A 97 -4.30 2.80 18.13
N LEU A 98 -2.98 2.56 18.04
CA LEU A 98 -2.34 1.99 16.85
C LEU A 98 -2.21 0.47 17.05
N GLU A 99 -2.64 -0.29 16.07
CA GLU A 99 -2.57 -1.75 16.06
C GLU A 99 -1.92 -2.21 14.76
N GLN A 100 -0.92 -3.09 14.85
CA GLN A 100 -0.44 -3.85 13.70
C GLN A 100 -1.46 -4.95 13.41
N ILE A 101 -2.07 -4.92 12.23
CA ILE A 101 -3.08 -5.90 11.81
C ILE A 101 -2.43 -7.15 11.26
N THR A 102 -1.38 -7.00 10.48
CA THR A 102 -0.67 -8.10 9.83
C THR A 102 0.33 -8.75 10.78
N VAL A 103 0.59 -10.02 10.59
CA VAL A 103 1.67 -10.76 11.25
C VAL A 103 2.79 -10.96 10.23
N ASP A 104 4.03 -10.67 10.63
CA ASP A 104 5.17 -10.79 9.73
C ASP A 104 5.46 -12.25 9.39
N HIS A 105 5.69 -12.54 8.12
CA HIS A 105 6.24 -13.82 7.70
C HIS A 105 7.77 -13.73 7.74
N SER A 106 8.32 -13.76 8.94
CA SER A 106 9.75 -13.67 9.19
C SER A 106 10.22 -14.73 10.18
N GLU A 107 11.48 -15.10 10.10
CA GLU A 107 12.05 -16.10 11.00
C GLU A 107 11.95 -15.68 12.48
N VAL A 108 12.11 -14.39 12.75
CA VAL A 108 12.02 -13.88 14.13
C VAL A 108 10.60 -13.92 14.67
N GLN A 109 9.59 -13.70 13.82
CA GLN A 109 8.20 -13.84 14.22
C GLN A 109 7.87 -15.30 14.57
N GLU A 110 8.33 -16.25 13.76
CA GLU A 110 8.17 -17.68 14.07
C GLU A 110 8.83 -18.06 15.41
N LEU A 111 10.01 -17.49 15.73
CA LEU A 111 10.67 -17.72 17.03
C LEU A 111 9.87 -17.09 18.19
N VAL A 112 9.25 -15.93 17.99
CA VAL A 112 8.36 -15.30 18.98
C VAL A 112 7.12 -16.16 19.22
N ASP A 113 6.47 -16.63 18.15
CA ASP A 113 5.26 -17.47 18.23
C ASP A 113 5.52 -18.81 18.95
N LEU A 114 6.73 -19.35 18.78
CA LEU A 114 7.18 -20.55 19.49
C LEU A 114 7.64 -20.25 20.93
N GLY A 115 7.63 -18.98 21.36
CA GLY A 115 8.10 -18.58 22.69
C GLY A 115 9.60 -18.77 22.91
N GLN A 116 10.39 -18.84 21.83
CA GLN A 116 11.86 -19.01 21.89
C GLN A 116 12.58 -17.70 22.14
N ILE A 117 12.02 -16.60 21.66
CA ILE A 117 12.50 -15.23 21.93
C ILE A 117 11.31 -14.34 22.27
N THR A 118 11.57 -13.24 22.97
CA THR A 118 10.58 -12.20 23.22
C THR A 118 10.45 -11.25 22.02
N PRO A 119 9.33 -10.48 21.89
CA PRO A 119 9.21 -9.44 20.87
C PRO A 119 10.36 -8.42 20.91
N ASP A 120 10.85 -8.04 22.11
CA ASP A 120 11.96 -7.10 22.24
C ASP A 120 13.29 -7.68 21.73
N GLU A 121 13.53 -8.99 21.95
CA GLU A 121 14.70 -9.66 21.41
C GLU A 121 14.64 -9.80 19.89
N ALA A 122 13.44 -9.94 19.31
CA ALA A 122 13.25 -10.00 17.86
C ALA A 122 13.73 -8.72 17.15
N LEU A 123 13.55 -7.54 17.76
CA LEU A 123 13.94 -6.24 17.19
C LEU A 123 15.46 -6.11 16.93
N VAL A 124 16.26 -6.81 17.72
CA VAL A 124 17.75 -6.76 17.64
C VAL A 124 18.35 -8.06 17.13
N HIS A 125 17.53 -9.04 16.77
CA HIS A 125 17.99 -10.35 16.35
C HIS A 125 18.78 -10.28 15.03
N PRO A 126 19.89 -11.03 14.87
CA PRO A 126 20.71 -10.98 13.65
C PRO A 126 19.96 -11.42 12.39
N ARG A 127 18.91 -12.24 12.51
CA ARG A 127 18.10 -12.75 11.40
C ARG A 127 16.73 -12.06 11.28
N ARG A 128 16.56 -10.85 11.83
CA ARG A 128 15.28 -10.12 11.79
C ARG A 128 14.80 -9.74 10.39
N HIS A 129 15.68 -9.77 9.39
CA HIS A 129 15.36 -9.49 7.99
C HIS A 129 15.22 -10.76 7.14
N VAL A 130 15.09 -11.94 7.76
CA VAL A 130 14.89 -13.20 7.04
C VAL A 130 13.40 -13.44 6.87
N VAL A 131 12.91 -13.18 5.66
CA VAL A 131 11.53 -13.38 5.24
C VAL A 131 11.28 -14.87 4.96
N THR A 132 10.20 -15.44 5.48
CA THR A 132 9.86 -16.86 5.32
C THR A 132 8.82 -17.11 4.22
N ARG A 133 8.03 -16.09 3.83
CA ARG A 133 7.08 -16.15 2.72
C ARG A 133 7.23 -14.94 1.80
N ALA A 134 7.34 -15.18 0.48
CA ALA A 134 7.41 -14.13 -0.53
C ALA A 134 6.94 -14.65 -1.89
N LEU A 135 6.34 -13.78 -2.70
CA LEU A 135 5.97 -14.09 -4.08
C LEU A 135 7.22 -14.18 -4.95
N GLY A 136 7.25 -15.13 -5.89
CA GLY A 136 8.34 -15.30 -6.85
C GLY A 136 9.47 -16.22 -6.40
N THR A 137 9.49 -16.64 -5.13
CA THR A 137 10.54 -17.50 -4.58
C THR A 137 10.29 -19.00 -4.78
N GLY A 138 9.06 -19.37 -5.12
CA GLY A 138 8.64 -20.78 -5.28
C GLY A 138 8.38 -21.52 -3.96
N ASN A 139 8.47 -20.84 -2.84
CA ASN A 139 8.09 -21.33 -1.52
C ASN A 139 6.59 -21.09 -1.26
N ASP A 140 6.15 -21.24 -0.01
CA ASP A 140 4.77 -20.91 0.39
C ASP A 140 4.45 -19.45 0.06
N THR A 141 3.43 -19.25 -0.78
CA THR A 141 2.97 -17.95 -1.25
C THR A 141 1.55 -17.64 -0.77
N ASN A 142 1.02 -18.44 0.16
CA ASN A 142 -0.30 -18.23 0.71
C ASN A 142 -0.33 -16.92 1.49
N ALA A 143 -1.32 -16.08 1.19
CA ALA A 143 -1.56 -14.86 1.94
C ALA A 143 -2.38 -15.15 3.20
N ASP A 144 -2.08 -14.41 4.25
CA ASP A 144 -2.98 -14.31 5.40
C ASP A 144 -3.98 -13.17 5.17
N PHE A 145 -5.21 -13.34 5.69
CA PHE A 145 -6.32 -12.41 5.52
C PHE A 145 -6.96 -12.02 6.83
N TRP A 146 -7.32 -10.74 6.95
CA TRP A 146 -8.09 -10.19 8.09
C TRP A 146 -9.25 -9.36 7.57
N LEU A 147 -10.47 -9.63 8.06
CA LEU A 147 -11.66 -8.85 7.74
C LEU A 147 -12.00 -7.95 8.94
N ILE A 148 -11.88 -6.64 8.75
CA ILE A 148 -11.99 -5.65 9.83
C ILE A 148 -13.10 -4.65 9.49
N PRO A 149 -14.08 -4.41 10.39
CA PRO A 149 -15.10 -3.41 10.13
C PRO A 149 -14.48 -2.01 10.02
N VAL A 150 -14.95 -1.24 9.04
CA VAL A 150 -14.54 0.16 8.86
C VAL A 150 -15.30 1.03 9.84
N GLU A 151 -14.56 1.75 10.69
CA GLU A 151 -15.14 2.74 11.58
C GLU A 151 -14.84 4.16 11.09
N PRO A 152 -15.79 5.10 11.25
CA PRO A 152 -15.53 6.50 10.89
C PRO A 152 -14.35 7.07 11.70
N GLY A 153 -13.38 7.63 10.99
CA GLY A 153 -12.16 8.18 11.61
C GLY A 153 -11.03 7.17 11.72
N ASP A 154 -11.20 5.94 11.24
CA ASP A 154 -10.10 5.00 11.08
C ASP A 154 -9.05 5.54 10.10
N ARG A 155 -7.79 5.26 10.41
CA ARG A 155 -6.66 5.51 9.52
C ARG A 155 -5.88 4.22 9.35
N LEU A 156 -5.74 3.75 8.10
CA LEU A 156 -4.83 2.67 7.78
C LEU A 156 -3.48 3.22 7.34
N MET A 157 -2.42 2.53 7.74
CA MET A 157 -1.07 2.71 7.19
C MET A 157 -0.59 1.39 6.63
N VAL A 158 -0.10 1.41 5.38
CA VAL A 158 0.50 0.26 4.69
C VAL A 158 1.95 0.63 4.37
N CYS A 159 2.91 -0.18 4.77
CA CYS A 159 4.32 0.18 4.61
C CYS A 159 5.23 -1.03 4.36
N SER A 160 6.39 -0.77 3.73
CA SER A 160 7.51 -1.70 3.68
C SER A 160 8.29 -1.71 4.99
N ASP A 161 9.15 -2.72 5.17
CA ASP A 161 10.02 -2.89 6.35
C ASP A 161 11.06 -1.78 6.50
N GLY A 162 11.42 -1.07 5.42
CA GLY A 162 12.27 0.12 5.46
C GLY A 162 11.73 1.25 6.34
N LEU A 163 10.40 1.29 6.62
CA LEU A 163 9.86 2.17 7.64
C LEU A 163 10.04 1.59 9.04
N THR A 164 9.56 0.37 9.29
CA THR A 164 9.47 -0.24 10.61
C THR A 164 10.82 -0.71 11.15
N GLY A 165 11.79 -0.92 10.26
CA GLY A 165 13.19 -1.14 10.63
C GLY A 165 13.92 0.09 11.18
N GLU A 166 13.39 1.29 10.93
CA GLU A 166 14.01 2.56 11.34
C GLU A 166 13.15 3.35 12.36
N VAL A 167 11.82 3.19 12.33
CA VAL A 167 10.88 3.99 13.12
C VAL A 167 10.06 3.08 14.03
N SER A 168 10.10 3.32 15.33
CA SER A 168 9.31 2.55 16.30
C SER A 168 7.81 2.80 16.17
N ASP A 169 6.99 1.81 16.57
CA ASP A 169 5.52 1.92 16.57
C ASP A 169 5.02 3.13 17.38
N GLY A 170 5.68 3.45 18.50
CA GLY A 170 5.37 4.64 19.30
C GLY A 170 5.59 5.95 18.53
N HIS A 171 6.62 6.04 17.70
CA HIS A 171 6.87 7.21 16.87
C HIS A 171 5.92 7.24 15.65
N ILE A 172 5.63 6.08 15.04
CA ILE A 172 4.61 5.95 14.00
C ILE A 172 3.25 6.44 14.53
N PHE A 173 2.84 5.98 15.72
CA PHE A 173 1.63 6.43 16.39
C PHE A 173 1.58 7.94 16.58
N GLN A 174 2.67 8.55 17.06
CA GLN A 174 2.75 10.00 17.24
C GLN A 174 2.52 10.77 15.93
N ILE A 175 3.15 10.35 14.84
CA ILE A 175 2.99 10.97 13.53
C ILE A 175 1.56 10.80 13.01
N LEU A 176 1.04 9.57 13.00
CA LEU A 176 -0.30 9.28 12.50
C LEU A 176 -1.41 9.99 13.29
N SER A 177 -1.21 10.19 14.59
CA SER A 177 -2.19 10.86 15.46
C SER A 177 -2.14 12.38 15.37
N SER A 178 -0.95 12.98 15.11
CA SER A 178 -0.76 14.43 15.13
C SER A 178 -0.87 15.09 13.76
N VAL A 179 -0.59 14.36 12.68
CA VAL A 179 -0.64 14.88 11.31
C VAL A 179 -1.95 14.47 10.66
N SER A 180 -2.89 15.41 10.54
CA SER A 180 -4.24 15.14 10.04
C SER A 180 -4.31 14.84 8.54
N ASN A 181 -3.47 15.49 7.73
CA ASN A 181 -3.47 15.21 6.29
C ASN A 181 -2.71 13.90 6.02
N PRO A 182 -3.31 12.89 5.32
CA PRO A 182 -2.66 11.60 5.09
C PRO A 182 -1.40 11.70 4.23
N GLN A 183 -1.34 12.62 3.27
CA GLN A 183 -0.16 12.82 2.43
C GLN A 183 1.00 13.42 3.23
N ASP A 184 0.72 14.39 4.12
CA ASP A 184 1.72 14.97 5.01
C ASP A 184 2.20 13.92 6.03
N ALA A 185 1.31 13.03 6.50
CA ALA A 185 1.68 11.91 7.37
C ALA A 185 2.64 10.94 6.66
N CYS A 186 2.37 10.56 5.39
CA CYS A 186 3.31 9.78 4.58
C CYS A 186 4.68 10.46 4.50
N ALA A 187 4.71 11.75 4.17
CA ALA A 187 5.96 12.50 4.04
C ALA A 187 6.72 12.56 5.39
N ALA A 188 6.01 12.75 6.51
CA ALA A 188 6.62 12.78 7.84
C ALA A 188 7.20 11.42 8.24
N LEU A 189 6.51 10.31 7.94
CA LEU A 189 6.97 8.94 8.19
C LEU A 189 8.24 8.62 7.38
N VAL A 190 8.24 8.90 6.08
CA VAL A 190 9.42 8.71 5.22
C VAL A 190 10.59 9.55 5.73
N GLN A 191 10.36 10.81 6.10
CA GLN A 191 11.40 11.67 6.67
C GLN A 191 11.91 11.18 8.03
N ALA A 192 11.07 10.56 8.85
CA ALA A 192 11.48 9.95 10.10
C ALA A 192 12.44 8.76 9.85
N ALA A 193 12.09 7.87 8.91
CA ALA A 193 12.95 6.74 8.53
C ALA A 193 14.30 7.21 7.96
N LEU A 194 14.30 8.19 7.06
CA LEU A 194 15.54 8.74 6.48
C LEU A 194 16.45 9.37 7.55
N ARG A 195 15.88 10.06 8.55
CA ARG A 195 16.67 10.64 9.66
C ARG A 195 17.22 9.57 10.61
N ALA A 196 16.55 8.44 10.74
CA ALA A 196 16.99 7.33 11.60
C ALA A 196 18.09 6.47 10.95
N GLY A 197 18.29 6.62 9.63
CA GLY A 197 19.36 5.93 8.91
C GLY A 197 19.07 5.73 7.43
N GLY A 198 17.80 5.50 7.06
CA GLY A 198 17.40 5.31 5.68
C GLY A 198 18.16 4.17 5.00
N ARG A 199 18.30 3.04 5.70
CA ARG A 199 19.14 1.90 5.26
C ARG A 199 18.51 1.09 4.13
N ASP A 200 17.19 1.28 3.90
CA ASP A 200 16.44 0.59 2.87
C ASP A 200 15.45 1.52 2.14
N ASN A 201 14.83 1.02 1.08
CA ASN A 201 13.74 1.69 0.40
C ASN A 201 12.52 1.82 1.33
N VAL A 202 11.94 3.00 1.41
CA VAL A 202 10.79 3.27 2.28
C VAL A 202 9.57 3.58 1.44
N THR A 203 8.56 2.72 1.53
CA THR A 203 7.26 2.93 0.89
C THR A 203 6.18 3.00 1.97
N VAL A 204 5.35 4.05 1.92
CA VAL A 204 4.26 4.27 2.88
C VAL A 204 3.01 4.76 2.16
N LEU A 205 1.88 4.18 2.50
CA LEU A 205 0.53 4.67 2.17
C LEU A 205 -0.22 4.97 3.46
N VAL A 206 -0.96 6.08 3.51
CA VAL A 206 -1.90 6.41 4.59
C VAL A 206 -3.27 6.66 4.00
N ILE A 207 -4.29 6.00 4.54
CA ILE A 207 -5.67 6.00 4.05
C ILE A 207 -6.60 6.35 5.20
N ASP A 208 -7.41 7.41 5.05
CA ASP A 208 -8.40 7.82 6.04
C ASP A 208 -9.80 7.35 5.65
N ALA A 209 -10.52 6.73 6.59
CA ALA A 209 -11.93 6.41 6.45
C ALA A 209 -12.79 7.58 6.93
N HIS A 210 -13.50 8.20 6.01
CA HIS A 210 -14.47 9.24 6.34
C HIS A 210 -15.90 8.69 6.28
N SER A 211 -16.77 9.12 7.21
CA SER A 211 -18.20 8.87 7.07
C SER A 211 -18.71 9.69 5.88
N GLY A 212 -18.86 9.05 4.74
CA GLY A 212 -19.55 9.66 3.60
C GLY A 212 -21.03 9.78 3.89
N SER A 213 -21.55 10.98 4.14
CA SER A 213 -22.89 11.26 3.66
C SER A 213 -22.78 11.18 2.14
N ALA A 214 -23.55 10.28 1.52
CA ALA A 214 -23.62 10.20 0.06
C ALA A 214 -24.05 11.56 -0.49
N ASN A 215 -23.08 12.38 -0.82
CA ASN A 215 -23.31 13.56 -1.63
C ASN A 215 -23.20 13.05 -3.07
N PRO A 216 -24.29 12.98 -3.83
CA PRO A 216 -24.26 12.41 -5.19
C PRO A 216 -23.33 13.17 -6.15
N ASP A 217 -22.78 14.31 -5.73
CA ASP A 217 -21.87 15.15 -6.53
C ASP A 217 -20.37 15.00 -6.19
N SER A 218 -19.98 14.16 -5.25
CA SER A 218 -18.55 13.95 -4.92
C SER A 218 -17.97 12.70 -5.56
N GLY A 219 -18.28 12.44 -6.81
CA GLY A 219 -17.75 11.32 -7.60
C GLY A 219 -16.34 11.55 -8.14
N ALA A 220 -15.44 12.17 -7.38
CA ALA A 220 -14.03 12.26 -7.76
C ALA A 220 -13.14 11.73 -6.64
N ILE A 221 -12.77 10.46 -6.73
CA ILE A 221 -11.55 9.98 -6.07
C ILE A 221 -10.38 10.60 -6.83
N THR A 222 -9.83 11.69 -6.32
CA THR A 222 -8.62 12.29 -6.88
C THR A 222 -7.44 11.42 -6.46
N LEU A 223 -7.02 10.52 -7.32
CA LEU A 223 -5.71 9.85 -7.19
C LEU A 223 -4.65 10.88 -7.58
N PRO A 224 -3.68 11.23 -6.71
CA PRO A 224 -2.58 12.10 -7.10
C PRO A 224 -1.75 11.40 -8.18
N GLY A 225 -1.69 11.97 -9.37
CA GLY A 225 -0.80 11.53 -10.44
C GLY A 225 -1.43 11.07 -11.75
N LEU A 226 -2.77 10.95 -11.85
CA LEU A 226 -3.44 10.76 -13.13
C LEU A 226 -3.98 12.11 -13.62
N ALA A 227 -3.18 12.81 -14.45
CA ALA A 227 -3.68 13.95 -15.22
C ALA A 227 -4.79 13.45 -16.16
N SER A 228 -6.00 14.02 -16.03
CA SER A 228 -7.08 13.77 -16.97
C SER A 228 -6.65 14.13 -18.40
N PRO A 229 -6.87 13.27 -19.41
CA PRO A 229 -6.46 13.54 -20.79
C PRO A 229 -7.39 14.52 -21.53
N ASN A 230 -8.20 15.32 -20.85
CA ASN A 230 -9.15 16.26 -21.49
C ASN A 230 -9.06 17.68 -20.92
N SER A 231 -7.95 18.36 -21.20
CA SER A 231 -7.89 19.82 -21.30
C SER A 231 -7.08 20.25 -22.52
N ALA A 232 -7.52 19.78 -23.69
CA ALA A 232 -7.07 20.34 -24.95
C ALA A 232 -8.12 21.34 -25.44
N GLY A 233 -7.80 22.64 -25.28
CA GLY A 233 -8.08 23.66 -26.25
C GLY A 233 -9.53 24.08 -26.48
N SER A 234 -10.03 25.02 -25.68
CA SER A 234 -10.87 26.06 -26.25
C SER A 234 -9.96 27.20 -26.74
N THR A 235 -9.58 27.13 -27.98
CA THR A 235 -8.97 28.26 -28.71
C THR A 235 -10.05 29.31 -28.90
N GLN A 236 -10.04 30.39 -28.14
CA GLN A 236 -10.80 31.58 -28.45
C GLN A 236 -10.24 32.18 -29.76
N ALA A 237 -11.10 32.23 -30.78
CA ALA A 237 -10.82 32.99 -31.96
C ALA A 237 -10.72 34.49 -31.58
N ILE A 238 -9.57 35.08 -31.85
CA ILE A 238 -9.39 36.51 -31.75
C ILE A 238 -9.92 37.08 -33.09
N ASP A 239 -11.05 37.81 -33.01
CA ASP A 239 -11.58 38.60 -34.13
C ASP A 239 -10.56 39.64 -34.57
N ALA A 240 -10.18 39.54 -35.82
CA ALA A 240 -9.34 40.55 -36.48
C ALA A 240 -10.20 41.78 -36.77
N ALA A 241 -9.89 42.89 -36.12
CA ALA A 241 -10.43 44.20 -36.45
C ALA A 241 -9.90 44.64 -37.79
N GLU A 242 -10.81 44.98 -38.70
CA GLU A 242 -10.53 45.67 -39.97
C GLU A 242 -9.84 47.02 -39.76
N PRO A 243 -8.89 47.40 -40.61
CA PRO A 243 -8.36 48.77 -40.61
C PRO A 243 -9.29 49.71 -41.37
N ALA A 244 -9.75 50.78 -40.71
CA ALA A 244 -10.50 51.87 -41.29
C ALA A 244 -9.64 52.61 -42.36
N GLU A 245 -10.16 52.65 -43.57
CA GLU A 245 -9.75 53.63 -44.59
C GLU A 245 -10.08 55.05 -44.12
N ASN A 246 -9.10 55.90 -44.09
CA ASN A 246 -9.30 57.36 -44.20
C ASN A 246 -8.49 57.87 -45.35
N GLY A 247 -9.24 58.31 -46.40
CA GLY A 247 -8.71 59.08 -47.47
C GLY A 247 -8.47 60.56 -47.07
N GLN A 248 -7.47 61.08 -47.55
CA GLN A 248 -7.23 62.30 -48.34
C GLN A 248 -5.73 62.48 -48.52
#